data_1643a521f86945ace0d21c151b789774
#
_entry.id   1643a521f86945ace0d21c151b789774
#
_cell.length_a   1.000
_cell.length_b   1.000
_cell.length_c   1.000
_cell.angle_alpha   90.00
_cell.angle_beta   90.00
_cell.angle_gamma   90.00
#
_symmetry.space_group_name_H-M   'P 1'
#
loop_
_entity.id
_entity.type
_entity.pdbx_description
1 polymer ?
#
loop_
_entity_poly.entity_id
_entity_poly.type
_entity_poly.pdbx_seq_one_letter_code
_entity_poly.pdbx_strand_id
1 'polypeptide(L)'
;MSILVTVVSFIIVFGVLVTVHEYGHMFFAKRAGIMCPEFAIGMGPKIFNFRKDETLYTIRLLPVGGYVRMAGDGLEEPPVQPGMNVKIKLNDNDEISHIILDDQHKFQQIEAIEVKKCDFKDELFIEGITAFDEERHHYSIAKTAYFVESGSLIQIAPRDRQFAHKKPLSKFLTLIAGPLFNFILALALFIGLAYYQGTPTSTIDYVVKKSPADEAGLLKDDKIVQVGNHKIKSFDDIKSVLDQNKTAKTSIKVERDGKTKTCLLYTSDAADDMQ
;
A
#
# COMPACT_ATOMS: atom_id res chain seq x y z
N MET A 1 3.70 7.67 26.59
CA MET A 1 2.91 6.59 25.92
C MET A 1 3.39 5.23 26.41
N SER A 2 2.49 4.26 26.63
CA SER A 2 2.95 2.91 26.99
C SER A 2 3.63 2.25 25.78
N ILE A 3 4.64 1.40 26.02
CA ILE A 3 5.36 0.64 24.97
C ILE A 3 4.37 -0.12 24.09
N LEU A 4 3.31 -0.67 24.68
CA LEU A 4 2.25 -1.36 23.94
C LEU A 4 1.57 -0.46 22.90
N VAL A 5 1.20 0.75 23.26
CA VAL A 5 0.56 1.72 22.33
C VAL A 5 1.51 2.06 21.19
N THR A 6 2.79 2.28 21.49
CA THR A 6 3.79 2.58 20.46
C THR A 6 3.94 1.43 19.46
N VAL A 7 4.04 0.18 19.95
CA VAL A 7 4.18 -1.01 19.09
C VAL A 7 2.93 -1.21 18.23
N VAL A 8 1.74 -1.12 18.83
CA VAL A 8 0.48 -1.28 18.09
C VAL A 8 0.33 -0.19 17.02
N SER A 9 0.62 1.07 17.37
CA SER A 9 0.57 2.18 16.42
C SER A 9 1.56 1.98 15.25
N PHE A 10 2.78 1.54 15.55
CA PHE A 10 3.76 1.22 14.53
C PHE A 10 3.27 0.13 13.56
N ILE A 11 2.73 -0.98 14.09
CA ILE A 11 2.21 -2.08 13.27
C ILE A 11 1.07 -1.59 12.35
N ILE A 12 0.16 -0.77 12.88
CA ILE A 12 -0.96 -0.23 12.09
C ILE A 12 -0.44 0.69 10.98
N VAL A 13 0.38 1.68 11.32
CA VAL A 13 0.90 2.66 10.35
C VAL A 13 1.74 1.96 9.27
N PHE A 14 2.67 1.10 9.70
CA PHE A 14 3.52 0.35 8.77
C PHE A 14 2.69 -0.60 7.89
N GLY A 15 1.73 -1.30 8.47
CA GLY A 15 0.81 -2.17 7.73
C GLY A 15 0.01 -1.44 6.66
N VAL A 16 -0.50 -0.24 6.97
CA VAL A 16 -1.20 0.62 5.98
C VAL A 16 -0.26 1.06 4.86
N LEU A 17 0.94 1.56 5.22
CA LEU A 17 1.94 2.00 4.24
C LEU A 17 2.33 0.88 3.27
N VAL A 18 2.62 -0.31 3.80
CA VAL A 18 2.96 -1.49 2.98
C VAL A 18 1.78 -1.91 2.11
N THR A 19 0.58 -1.97 2.67
CA THR A 19 -0.62 -2.37 1.92
C THR A 19 -0.89 -1.44 0.74
N VAL A 20 -0.79 -0.13 0.95
CA VAL A 20 -1.00 0.87 -0.11
C VAL A 20 0.12 0.79 -1.16
N HIS A 21 1.36 0.58 -0.73
CA HIS A 21 2.51 0.38 -1.61
C HIS A 21 2.32 -0.81 -2.55
N GLU A 22 2.05 -1.99 -1.98
CA GLU A 22 1.85 -3.23 -2.74
C GLU A 22 0.61 -3.15 -3.63
N TYR A 23 -0.46 -2.51 -3.12
CA TYR A 23 -1.65 -2.27 -3.92
C TYR A 23 -1.36 -1.41 -5.16
N GLY A 24 -0.48 -0.41 -5.04
CA GLY A 24 -0.03 0.41 -6.16
C GLY A 24 0.59 -0.45 -7.28
N HIS A 25 1.51 -1.34 -6.93
CA HIS A 25 2.12 -2.29 -7.87
C HIS A 25 1.07 -3.19 -8.52
N MET A 26 0.19 -3.80 -7.73
CA MET A 26 -0.87 -4.67 -8.23
C MET A 26 -1.84 -3.93 -9.16
N PHE A 27 -2.21 -2.71 -8.82
CA PHE A 27 -3.15 -1.90 -9.61
C PHE A 27 -2.63 -1.68 -11.04
N PHE A 28 -1.39 -1.20 -11.18
CA PHE A 28 -0.79 -0.97 -12.49
C PHE A 28 -0.44 -2.27 -13.21
N ALA A 29 -0.02 -3.30 -12.50
CA ALA A 29 0.21 -4.62 -13.09
C ALA A 29 -1.06 -5.16 -13.73
N LYS A 30 -2.17 -5.20 -12.99
CA LYS A 30 -3.47 -5.66 -13.53
C LYS A 30 -3.98 -4.79 -14.67
N ARG A 31 -3.82 -3.46 -14.58
CA ARG A 31 -4.18 -2.55 -15.67
C ARG A 31 -3.35 -2.77 -16.93
N ALA A 32 -2.11 -3.22 -16.79
CA ALA A 32 -1.26 -3.64 -17.91
C ALA A 32 -1.57 -5.06 -18.41
N GLY A 33 -2.52 -5.77 -17.80
CA GLY A 33 -2.88 -7.15 -18.12
C GLY A 33 -1.83 -8.16 -17.63
N ILE A 34 -1.02 -7.80 -16.63
CA ILE A 34 -0.10 -8.72 -15.98
C ILE A 34 -0.88 -9.56 -14.98
N MET A 35 -0.68 -10.88 -15.00
CA MET A 35 -1.28 -11.77 -14.03
C MET A 35 -0.58 -11.63 -12.68
N CYS A 36 -1.38 -11.42 -11.62
CA CYS A 36 -0.90 -11.30 -10.24
C CYS A 36 -1.44 -12.48 -9.42
N PRO A 37 -0.71 -13.61 -9.34
CA PRO A 37 -1.18 -14.81 -8.66
C PRO A 37 -1.36 -14.64 -7.15
N GLU A 38 -0.54 -13.81 -6.50
CA GLU A 38 -0.61 -13.60 -5.05
C GLU A 38 -0.36 -12.13 -4.68
N PHE A 39 -1.18 -11.65 -3.74
CA PHE A 39 -1.01 -10.38 -3.03
C PHE A 39 -0.89 -10.69 -1.54
N ALA A 40 0.23 -10.36 -0.92
CA ALA A 40 0.51 -10.70 0.45
C ALA A 40 0.82 -9.46 1.30
N ILE A 41 0.18 -9.37 2.47
CA ILE A 41 0.51 -8.42 3.52
C ILE A 41 1.25 -9.19 4.61
N GLY A 42 2.48 -8.76 4.92
CA GLY A 42 3.35 -9.45 5.87
C GLY A 42 4.16 -10.59 5.23
N MET A 43 4.91 -11.28 6.07
CA MET A 43 5.77 -12.41 5.70
C MET A 43 5.52 -13.62 6.61
N GLY A 44 6.08 -14.80 6.24
CA GLY A 44 5.97 -16.03 7.01
C GLY A 44 4.69 -16.82 6.73
N PRO A 45 4.22 -17.64 7.68
CA PRO A 45 3.04 -18.49 7.50
C PRO A 45 1.77 -17.70 7.24
N LYS A 46 0.86 -18.24 6.41
CA LYS A 46 -0.44 -17.65 6.10
C LYS A 46 -1.38 -17.78 7.31
N ILE A 47 -1.90 -16.67 7.83
CA ILE A 47 -2.91 -16.65 8.89
C ILE A 47 -4.31 -16.66 8.26
N PHE A 48 -4.49 -15.82 7.23
CA PHE A 48 -5.77 -15.67 6.54
C PHE A 48 -5.51 -15.59 5.04
N ASN A 49 -6.39 -16.22 4.26
CA ASN A 49 -6.33 -16.12 2.81
C ASN A 49 -7.73 -16.25 2.19
N PHE A 50 -7.92 -15.58 1.07
CA PHE A 50 -9.06 -15.78 0.19
C PHE A 50 -8.64 -15.56 -1.25
N ARG A 51 -9.29 -16.25 -2.18
CA ARG A 51 -9.05 -16.08 -3.62
C ARG A 51 -10.17 -15.26 -4.23
N LYS A 52 -9.78 -14.27 -5.00
CA LYS A 52 -10.69 -13.51 -5.86
C LYS A 52 -10.11 -13.49 -7.26
N ASP A 53 -10.87 -14.01 -8.21
CA ASP A 53 -10.43 -14.24 -9.59
C ASP A 53 -9.11 -15.04 -9.62
N GLU A 54 -8.08 -14.52 -10.26
CA GLU A 54 -6.76 -15.14 -10.36
C GLU A 54 -5.83 -14.87 -9.18
N THR A 55 -6.20 -13.94 -8.29
CA THR A 55 -5.32 -13.47 -7.20
C THR A 55 -5.69 -14.11 -5.86
N LEU A 56 -4.70 -14.71 -5.21
CA LEU A 56 -4.77 -15.15 -3.83
C LEU A 56 -4.35 -14.00 -2.90
N TYR A 57 -5.28 -13.45 -2.13
CA TYR A 57 -5.00 -12.44 -1.12
C TYR A 57 -4.65 -13.13 0.19
N THR A 58 -3.50 -12.77 0.79
CA THR A 58 -3.01 -13.39 2.02
C THR A 58 -2.61 -12.37 3.07
N ILE A 59 -2.92 -12.67 4.33
CA ILE A 59 -2.33 -12.00 5.49
C ILE A 59 -1.42 -13.00 6.18
N ARG A 60 -0.18 -12.59 6.43
CA ARG A 60 0.87 -13.44 6.98
C ARG A 60 1.24 -13.03 8.41
N LEU A 61 1.84 -13.95 9.15
CA LEU A 61 2.08 -13.81 10.60
C LEU A 61 2.97 -12.63 10.98
N LEU A 62 4.01 -12.37 10.22
CA LEU A 62 4.95 -11.30 10.54
C LEU A 62 4.52 -10.02 9.83
N PRO A 63 4.15 -8.95 10.55
CA PRO A 63 3.69 -7.69 9.97
C PRO A 63 4.85 -6.85 9.42
N VAL A 64 5.77 -7.49 8.72
CA VAL A 64 6.95 -6.86 8.12
C VAL A 64 6.91 -7.05 6.61
N GLY A 65 6.76 -5.94 5.88
CA GLY A 65 6.71 -5.97 4.44
C GLY A 65 5.42 -6.52 3.85
N GLY A 66 5.46 -6.76 2.57
CA GLY A 66 4.42 -7.37 1.75
C GLY A 66 5.01 -7.70 0.39
N TYR A 67 4.22 -8.29 -0.50
CA TYR A 67 4.61 -8.46 -1.89
C TYR A 67 3.43 -8.68 -2.81
N VAL A 68 3.61 -8.32 -4.07
CA VAL A 68 2.77 -8.73 -5.18
C VAL A 68 3.58 -9.67 -6.06
N ARG A 69 3.18 -10.93 -6.14
CA ARG A 69 3.76 -11.84 -7.11
C ARG A 69 3.17 -11.52 -8.49
N MET A 70 4.04 -11.28 -9.45
CA MET A 70 3.67 -11.06 -10.85
C MET A 70 4.18 -12.22 -11.68
N ALA A 71 3.36 -12.71 -12.61
CA ALA A 71 3.81 -13.78 -13.49
C ALA A 71 4.93 -13.29 -14.41
N GLY A 72 5.98 -14.12 -14.57
CA GLY A 72 7.13 -13.80 -15.41
C GLY A 72 8.04 -12.69 -14.87
N ASP A 73 8.04 -12.45 -13.56
CA ASP A 73 8.97 -11.55 -12.87
C ASP A 73 10.31 -12.21 -12.56
N GLY A 74 10.38 -13.54 -12.67
CA GLY A 74 11.59 -14.34 -12.45
C GLY A 74 11.86 -15.32 -13.60
N LEU A 75 12.95 -16.05 -13.49
CA LEU A 75 13.33 -17.17 -14.38
C LEU A 75 12.60 -18.46 -13.96
N GLU A 76 11.30 -18.37 -13.67
CA GLU A 76 10.52 -19.57 -13.33
C GLU A 76 10.37 -20.44 -14.58
N GLU A 77 11.06 -21.56 -14.62
CA GLU A 77 10.84 -22.60 -15.60
C GLU A 77 9.51 -23.31 -15.30
N PRO A 78 8.76 -23.72 -16.33
CA PRO A 78 7.58 -24.53 -16.12
C PRO A 78 7.95 -25.80 -15.34
N PRO A 79 7.15 -26.22 -14.38
CA PRO A 79 7.45 -27.43 -13.59
C PRO A 79 7.31 -28.73 -14.40
N VAL A 80 6.85 -28.64 -15.63
CA VAL A 80 6.66 -29.77 -16.55
C VAL A 80 7.65 -29.67 -17.72
N GLN A 81 8.36 -30.75 -17.94
CA GLN A 81 9.34 -30.90 -19.04
C GLN A 81 9.07 -32.15 -19.87
N PRO A 82 9.51 -32.20 -21.14
CA PRO A 82 9.44 -33.40 -21.94
C PRO A 82 10.08 -34.61 -21.25
N GLY A 83 9.41 -35.76 -21.31
CA GLY A 83 9.80 -37.01 -20.63
C GLY A 83 9.16 -37.22 -19.26
N MET A 84 8.47 -36.21 -18.71
CA MET A 84 7.76 -36.37 -17.44
C MET A 84 6.39 -37.04 -17.64
N ASN A 85 6.00 -37.83 -16.64
CA ASN A 85 4.63 -38.33 -16.53
C ASN A 85 3.82 -37.38 -15.66
N VAL A 86 2.75 -36.84 -16.21
CA VAL A 86 1.83 -35.94 -15.50
C VAL A 86 0.40 -36.44 -15.62
N LYS A 87 -0.46 -36.04 -14.70
CA LYS A 87 -1.88 -36.28 -14.80
C LYS A 87 -2.57 -35.02 -15.26
N ILE A 88 -3.43 -35.13 -16.26
CA ILE A 88 -4.20 -33.99 -16.78
C ILE A 88 -5.67 -34.17 -16.49
N LYS A 89 -6.36 -33.05 -16.25
CA LYS A 89 -7.81 -32.99 -16.19
C LYS A 89 -8.30 -32.05 -17.28
N LEU A 90 -9.24 -32.54 -18.09
CA LEU A 90 -9.88 -31.75 -19.13
C LEU A 90 -11.08 -30.98 -18.60
N ASN A 91 -11.46 -29.91 -19.27
CA ASN A 91 -12.71 -29.18 -19.10
C ASN A 91 -13.76 -29.69 -20.11
N ASP A 92 -14.95 -29.10 -20.09
CA ASP A 92 -16.06 -29.46 -21.00
C ASP A 92 -15.76 -29.14 -22.48
N ASN A 93 -14.70 -28.45 -22.78
CA ASN A 93 -14.24 -28.10 -24.15
C ASN A 93 -13.05 -28.95 -24.60
N ASP A 94 -12.73 -30.03 -23.91
CA ASP A 94 -11.57 -30.90 -24.14
C ASP A 94 -10.21 -30.18 -24.03
N GLU A 95 -10.15 -29.06 -23.29
CA GLU A 95 -8.90 -28.40 -23.00
C GLU A 95 -8.39 -28.77 -21.60
N ILE A 96 -7.07 -28.81 -21.42
CA ILE A 96 -6.45 -29.06 -20.10
C ILE A 96 -6.80 -27.91 -19.16
N SER A 97 -7.49 -28.23 -18.07
CA SER A 97 -7.81 -27.30 -16.99
C SER A 97 -6.86 -27.42 -15.80
N HIS A 98 -6.35 -28.62 -15.53
CA HIS A 98 -5.38 -28.85 -14.46
C HIS A 98 -4.30 -29.83 -14.92
N ILE A 99 -3.06 -29.52 -14.55
CA ILE A 99 -1.91 -30.39 -14.72
C ILE A 99 -1.42 -30.76 -13.34
N ILE A 100 -1.55 -32.03 -12.98
CA ILE A 100 -1.36 -32.55 -11.64
C ILE A 100 0.01 -33.22 -11.57
N LEU A 101 0.88 -32.69 -10.70
CA LEU A 101 2.26 -33.12 -10.54
C LEU A 101 2.44 -34.05 -9.32
N ASP A 102 1.44 -34.10 -8.43
CA ASP A 102 1.45 -34.95 -7.25
C ASP A 102 0.16 -35.77 -7.12
N ASP A 103 0.19 -36.77 -6.23
CA ASP A 103 -0.95 -37.65 -5.98
C ASP A 103 -1.84 -37.23 -4.80
N GLN A 104 -1.61 -36.03 -4.26
CA GLN A 104 -2.31 -35.59 -3.04
C GLN A 104 -3.76 -35.16 -3.29
N HIS A 105 -4.12 -34.84 -4.53
CA HIS A 105 -5.46 -34.39 -4.91
C HIS A 105 -6.23 -35.48 -5.65
N LYS A 106 -7.42 -35.84 -5.13
CA LYS A 106 -8.35 -36.74 -5.79
C LYS A 106 -9.26 -35.96 -6.75
N PHE A 107 -8.80 -35.77 -7.96
CA PHE A 107 -9.65 -35.29 -9.04
C PHE A 107 -10.38 -36.46 -9.70
N GLN A 108 -11.61 -36.24 -10.15
CA GLN A 108 -12.32 -37.18 -11.00
C GLN A 108 -11.95 -36.93 -12.46
N GLN A 109 -11.96 -37.97 -13.29
CA GLN A 109 -11.66 -37.91 -14.73
C GLN A 109 -10.24 -37.33 -14.98
N ILE A 110 -9.25 -38.13 -14.60
CA ILE A 110 -7.84 -37.80 -14.79
C ILE A 110 -7.26 -38.73 -15.83
N GLU A 111 -6.51 -38.22 -16.80
CA GLU A 111 -5.70 -38.98 -17.74
C GLU A 111 -4.23 -38.85 -17.40
N ALA A 112 -3.51 -39.97 -17.40
CA ALA A 112 -2.05 -39.96 -17.26
C ALA A 112 -1.42 -39.85 -18.64
N ILE A 113 -0.48 -38.93 -18.81
CA ILE A 113 0.18 -38.63 -20.06
C ILE A 113 1.70 -38.52 -19.87
N GLU A 114 2.49 -39.19 -20.70
CA GLU A 114 3.92 -38.95 -20.83
C GLU A 114 4.13 -37.76 -21.78
N VAL A 115 4.64 -36.64 -21.27
CA VAL A 115 4.84 -35.42 -22.06
C VAL A 115 5.99 -35.60 -23.05
N LYS A 116 5.73 -35.43 -24.35
CA LYS A 116 6.75 -35.44 -25.40
C LYS A 116 7.14 -34.04 -25.83
N LYS A 117 6.18 -33.12 -25.88
CA LYS A 117 6.38 -31.70 -26.16
C LYS A 117 5.36 -30.87 -25.40
N CYS A 118 5.74 -29.70 -24.97
CA CYS A 118 4.83 -28.76 -24.27
C CYS A 118 5.23 -27.33 -24.52
N ASP A 119 4.23 -26.44 -24.53
CA ASP A 119 4.38 -25.00 -24.50
C ASP A 119 3.35 -24.40 -23.58
N PHE A 120 3.84 -23.72 -22.53
CA PHE A 120 3.01 -23.05 -21.52
C PHE A 120 3.00 -21.52 -21.68
N LYS A 121 3.64 -21.00 -22.74
CA LYS A 121 3.81 -19.55 -22.91
C LYS A 121 3.09 -19.01 -24.14
N ASP A 122 3.27 -19.62 -25.28
CA ASP A 122 2.79 -19.11 -26.57
C ASP A 122 1.58 -19.88 -27.09
N GLU A 123 1.76 -21.15 -27.45
CA GLU A 123 0.72 -21.96 -28.12
C GLU A 123 -0.20 -22.67 -27.13
N LEU A 124 0.21 -22.79 -25.86
CA LEU A 124 -0.53 -23.41 -24.77
C LEU A 124 -1.00 -24.82 -25.11
N PHE A 125 -0.07 -25.76 -25.24
CA PHE A 125 -0.38 -27.14 -25.54
C PHE A 125 0.54 -28.15 -24.82
N ILE A 126 0.08 -29.40 -24.73
CA ILE A 126 0.87 -30.56 -24.38
C ILE A 126 0.63 -31.60 -25.45
N GLU A 127 1.72 -32.14 -26.01
CA GLU A 127 1.71 -33.37 -26.81
C GLU A 127 2.28 -34.49 -25.98
N GLY A 128 1.62 -35.62 -25.96
CA GLY A 128 2.11 -36.75 -25.19
C GLY A 128 1.41 -38.07 -25.58
N ILE A 129 1.81 -39.12 -24.91
CA ILE A 129 1.31 -40.47 -25.09
C ILE A 129 0.53 -40.86 -23.84
N THR A 130 -0.71 -41.31 -23.98
CA THR A 130 -1.53 -41.79 -22.86
C THR A 130 -1.12 -43.22 -22.47
N ALA A 131 -1.45 -43.64 -21.25
CA ALA A 131 -1.17 -45.01 -20.78
C ALA A 131 -1.96 -46.09 -21.52
N PHE A 132 -2.98 -45.69 -22.30
CA PHE A 132 -3.90 -46.62 -22.98
C PHE A 132 -3.68 -46.71 -24.48
N ASP A 133 -2.90 -45.82 -25.06
CA ASP A 133 -2.72 -45.66 -26.49
C ASP A 133 -1.29 -45.18 -26.78
N GLU A 134 -0.59 -45.85 -27.69
CA GLU A 134 0.76 -45.48 -28.13
C GLU A 134 0.74 -44.33 -29.16
N GLU A 135 -0.45 -43.82 -29.52
CA GLU A 135 -0.56 -42.67 -30.40
C GLU A 135 -0.27 -41.36 -29.66
N ARG A 136 0.24 -40.38 -30.39
CA ARG A 136 0.48 -39.02 -29.86
C ARG A 136 -0.80 -38.22 -29.91
N HIS A 137 -1.21 -37.77 -28.74
CA HIS A 137 -2.35 -36.88 -28.60
C HIS A 137 -1.87 -35.45 -28.39
N HIS A 138 -2.59 -34.49 -28.97
CA HIS A 138 -2.37 -33.04 -28.79
C HIS A 138 -3.51 -32.46 -28.00
N TYR A 139 -3.18 -31.90 -26.82
CA TYR A 139 -4.14 -31.27 -25.93
C TYR A 139 -3.86 -29.79 -25.84
N SER A 140 -4.87 -28.96 -26.12
CA SER A 140 -4.82 -27.51 -25.84
C SER A 140 -4.92 -27.26 -24.36
N ILE A 141 -4.24 -26.21 -23.87
CA ILE A 141 -4.29 -25.79 -22.47
C ILE A 141 -5.20 -24.58 -22.36
N ALA A 142 -6.20 -24.65 -21.49
CA ALA A 142 -7.08 -23.51 -21.20
C ALA A 142 -6.28 -22.32 -20.62
N LYS A 143 -6.59 -21.09 -21.00
CA LYS A 143 -5.93 -19.88 -20.49
C LYS A 143 -6.06 -19.69 -18.98
N THR A 144 -7.00 -20.40 -18.37
CA THR A 144 -7.25 -20.43 -16.93
C THR A 144 -6.75 -21.71 -16.26
N ALA A 145 -5.91 -22.51 -16.93
CA ALA A 145 -5.39 -23.76 -16.41
C ALA A 145 -4.42 -23.56 -15.23
N TYR A 146 -4.31 -24.60 -14.40
CA TYR A 146 -3.49 -24.60 -13.20
C TYR A 146 -2.50 -25.77 -13.20
N PHE A 147 -1.29 -25.50 -12.70
CA PHE A 147 -0.44 -26.55 -12.15
C PHE A 147 -0.89 -26.84 -10.72
N VAL A 148 -0.96 -28.11 -10.36
CA VAL A 148 -1.29 -28.61 -9.03
C VAL A 148 -0.07 -29.30 -8.46
N GLU A 149 0.55 -28.66 -7.45
CA GLU A 149 1.76 -29.17 -6.80
C GLU A 149 1.69 -28.93 -5.30
N SER A 150 1.94 -29.97 -4.51
CA SER A 150 1.98 -29.92 -3.04
C SER A 150 0.76 -29.19 -2.41
N GLY A 151 -0.42 -29.40 -2.96
CA GLY A 151 -1.65 -28.77 -2.49
C GLY A 151 -1.85 -27.33 -2.96
N SER A 152 -0.96 -26.79 -3.75
CA SER A 152 -1.03 -25.44 -4.28
C SER A 152 -1.53 -25.43 -5.73
N LEU A 153 -2.41 -24.47 -6.04
CA LEU A 153 -2.87 -24.22 -7.41
C LEU A 153 -2.10 -23.00 -7.94
N ILE A 154 -1.26 -23.23 -8.95
CA ILE A 154 -0.48 -22.18 -9.61
C ILE A 154 -1.06 -22.00 -11.01
N GLN A 155 -1.69 -20.85 -11.28
CA GLN A 155 -2.27 -20.61 -12.61
C GLN A 155 -1.18 -20.42 -13.65
N ILE A 156 -1.39 -21.04 -14.82
CA ILE A 156 -0.50 -20.92 -15.98
C ILE A 156 -0.66 -19.50 -16.55
N ALA A 157 0.45 -18.81 -16.74
CA ALA A 157 0.47 -17.47 -17.28
C ALA A 157 0.99 -17.46 -18.72
N PRO A 158 0.13 -17.23 -19.72
CA PRO A 158 0.56 -17.02 -21.10
C PRO A 158 1.53 -15.84 -21.23
N ARG A 159 2.34 -15.82 -22.29
CA ARG A 159 3.38 -14.81 -22.55
C ARG A 159 2.83 -13.38 -22.48
N ASP A 160 1.64 -13.15 -23.04
CA ASP A 160 0.98 -11.86 -23.07
C ASP A 160 0.55 -11.36 -21.68
N ARG A 161 0.51 -12.25 -20.67
CA ARG A 161 0.17 -11.94 -19.27
C ARG A 161 1.37 -11.91 -18.34
N GLN A 162 2.59 -12.09 -18.86
CA GLN A 162 3.82 -12.07 -18.08
C GLN A 162 4.43 -10.66 -18.04
N PHE A 163 4.98 -10.26 -16.88
CA PHE A 163 5.68 -8.98 -16.69
C PHE A 163 6.83 -8.81 -17.69
N ALA A 164 7.66 -9.86 -17.86
CA ALA A 164 8.83 -9.81 -18.73
C ALA A 164 8.51 -9.40 -20.19
N HIS A 165 7.32 -9.70 -20.68
CA HIS A 165 6.90 -9.47 -22.07
C HIS A 165 6.05 -8.22 -22.28
N LYS A 166 5.83 -7.42 -21.23
CA LYS A 166 5.10 -6.13 -21.35
C LYS A 166 5.96 -5.01 -21.92
N LYS A 167 5.29 -3.99 -22.43
CA LYS A 167 5.95 -2.78 -22.95
C LYS A 167 6.75 -2.09 -21.84
N PRO A 168 7.90 -1.46 -22.16
CA PRO A 168 8.75 -0.80 -21.16
C PRO A 168 8.01 0.21 -20.28
N LEU A 169 7.10 0.99 -20.86
CA LEU A 169 6.30 1.96 -20.09
C LEU A 169 5.39 1.28 -19.07
N SER A 170 4.76 0.15 -19.41
CA SER A 170 3.93 -0.61 -18.47
C SER A 170 4.77 -1.17 -17.31
N LYS A 171 5.97 -1.69 -17.61
CA LYS A 171 6.91 -2.15 -16.58
C LYS A 171 7.32 -1.00 -15.66
N PHE A 172 7.72 0.14 -16.23
CA PHE A 172 8.11 1.32 -15.47
C PHE A 172 6.98 1.81 -14.55
N LEU A 173 5.76 1.95 -15.08
CA LEU A 173 4.60 2.37 -14.29
C LEU A 173 4.29 1.38 -13.17
N THR A 174 4.39 0.08 -13.43
CA THR A 174 4.20 -0.95 -12.41
C THR A 174 5.25 -0.84 -11.29
N LEU A 175 6.52 -0.62 -11.64
CA LEU A 175 7.61 -0.52 -10.65
C LEU A 175 7.54 0.76 -9.80
N ILE A 176 7.19 1.91 -10.40
CA ILE A 176 7.11 3.18 -9.67
C ILE A 176 5.80 3.34 -8.89
N ALA A 177 4.80 2.50 -9.17
CA ALA A 177 3.46 2.64 -8.60
C ALA A 177 3.42 2.53 -7.07
N GLY A 178 4.23 1.66 -6.45
CA GLY A 178 4.30 1.54 -5.01
C GLY A 178 4.69 2.84 -4.31
N PRO A 179 5.87 3.40 -4.59
CA PRO A 179 6.27 4.71 -4.07
C PRO A 179 5.27 5.83 -4.40
N LEU A 180 4.71 5.83 -5.61
CA LEU A 180 3.73 6.84 -6.03
C LEU A 180 2.46 6.79 -5.17
N PHE A 181 1.95 5.61 -4.88
CA PHE A 181 0.75 5.46 -4.03
C PHE A 181 1.02 5.88 -2.59
N ASN A 182 2.21 5.62 -2.05
CA ASN A 182 2.60 6.13 -0.73
C ASN A 182 2.70 7.65 -0.72
N PHE A 183 3.20 8.26 -1.79
CA PHE A 183 3.23 9.71 -1.92
C PHE A 183 1.81 10.32 -1.96
N ILE A 184 0.90 9.69 -2.73
CA ILE A 184 -0.52 10.10 -2.78
C ILE A 184 -1.18 9.94 -1.40
N LEU A 185 -0.90 8.85 -0.69
CA LEU A 185 -1.38 8.64 0.68
C LEU A 185 -0.88 9.73 1.63
N ALA A 186 0.43 10.03 1.59
CA ALA A 186 1.01 11.09 2.40
C ALA A 186 0.35 12.45 2.11
N LEU A 187 0.18 12.81 0.85
CA LEU A 187 -0.49 14.05 0.44
C LEU A 187 -1.93 14.10 0.97
N ALA A 188 -2.69 13.01 0.83
CA ALA A 188 -4.05 12.93 1.34
C ALA A 188 -4.12 13.10 2.87
N LEU A 189 -3.19 12.48 3.60
CA LEU A 189 -3.08 12.61 5.05
C LEU A 189 -2.71 14.04 5.47
N PHE A 190 -1.77 14.70 4.78
CA PHE A 190 -1.41 16.09 5.06
C PHE A 190 -2.58 17.06 4.80
N ILE A 191 -3.31 16.87 3.69
CA ILE A 191 -4.51 17.66 3.40
C ILE A 191 -5.57 17.46 4.49
N GLY A 192 -5.81 16.20 4.87
CA GLY A 192 -6.74 15.85 5.95
C GLY A 192 -6.35 16.48 7.29
N LEU A 193 -5.06 16.41 7.63
CA LEU A 193 -4.52 17.01 8.85
C LEU A 193 -4.64 18.53 8.83
N ALA A 194 -4.28 19.18 7.72
CA ALA A 194 -4.41 20.63 7.56
C ALA A 194 -5.87 21.08 7.68
N TYR A 195 -6.80 20.31 7.12
CA TYR A 195 -8.24 20.58 7.27
C TYR A 195 -8.70 20.41 8.72
N TYR A 196 -8.20 19.37 9.42
CA TYR A 196 -8.55 19.10 10.82
C TYR A 196 -7.98 20.15 11.80
N GLN A 197 -6.72 20.54 11.60
CA GLN A 197 -6.06 21.54 12.45
C GLN A 197 -6.54 22.97 12.18
N GLY A 198 -7.10 23.22 11.00
CA GLY A 198 -7.44 24.56 10.54
C GLY A 198 -6.22 25.40 10.21
N THR A 199 -6.45 26.63 9.82
CA THR A 199 -5.36 27.61 9.61
C THR A 199 -4.97 28.25 10.93
N PRO A 200 -3.67 28.36 11.24
CA PRO A 200 -3.22 29.14 12.41
C PRO A 200 -3.78 30.54 12.32
N THR A 201 -4.62 30.88 13.29
CA THR A 201 -5.21 32.20 13.38
C THR A 201 -4.46 33.03 14.44
N SER A 202 -4.67 34.33 14.44
CA SER A 202 -4.17 35.21 15.51
C SER A 202 -5.04 35.19 16.79
N THR A 203 -5.96 34.22 16.89
CA THR A 203 -6.85 34.06 18.06
C THR A 203 -6.24 33.09 19.06
N ILE A 204 -6.24 33.45 20.32
CA ILE A 204 -5.70 32.63 21.41
C ILE A 204 -6.67 31.51 21.76
N ASP A 205 -6.24 30.26 21.67
CA ASP A 205 -7.05 29.10 22.07
C ASP A 205 -6.98 28.84 23.57
N TYR A 206 -5.79 28.95 24.17
CA TYR A 206 -5.64 28.89 25.61
C TYR A 206 -4.44 29.71 26.09
N VAL A 207 -4.44 30.10 27.36
CA VAL A 207 -3.31 30.76 28.02
C VAL A 207 -2.83 29.90 29.17
N VAL A 208 -1.53 29.64 29.22
CA VAL A 208 -0.91 28.86 30.31
C VAL A 208 -0.98 29.67 31.61
N LYS A 209 -1.54 29.10 32.68
CA LYS A 209 -1.66 29.76 33.97
C LYS A 209 -0.29 30.12 34.54
N LYS A 210 -0.17 31.32 35.08
CA LYS A 210 1.08 31.89 35.64
C LYS A 210 2.17 32.12 34.58
N SER A 211 1.81 32.15 33.31
CA SER A 211 2.70 32.59 32.27
C SER A 211 2.71 34.10 32.11
N PRO A 212 3.71 34.68 31.43
CA PRO A 212 3.70 36.12 31.11
C PRO A 212 2.47 36.56 30.32
N ALA A 213 1.85 35.68 29.55
CA ALA A 213 0.61 35.95 28.84
C ALA A 213 -0.60 36.07 29.79
N ASP A 214 -0.66 35.20 30.82
CA ASP A 214 -1.69 35.24 31.88
C ASP A 214 -1.54 36.50 32.72
N GLU A 215 -0.30 36.84 33.13
CA GLU A 215 0.01 38.05 33.88
C GLU A 215 -0.29 39.32 33.08
N ALA A 216 -0.13 39.29 31.76
CA ALA A 216 -0.52 40.40 30.89
C ALA A 216 -2.04 40.54 30.71
N GLY A 217 -2.85 39.61 31.23
CA GLY A 217 -4.30 39.63 31.14
C GLY A 217 -4.87 39.21 29.80
N LEU A 218 -4.12 38.41 29.02
CA LEU A 218 -4.60 37.76 27.80
C LEU A 218 -5.55 36.61 28.19
N LEU A 219 -6.58 36.40 27.41
CA LEU A 219 -7.60 35.38 27.66
C LEU A 219 -7.80 34.51 26.40
N LYS A 220 -8.42 33.36 26.62
CA LYS A 220 -8.96 32.54 25.52
C LYS A 220 -9.92 33.40 24.68
N ASP A 221 -9.92 33.15 23.37
CA ASP A 221 -10.72 33.83 22.35
C ASP A 221 -10.32 35.28 22.05
N ASP A 222 -9.26 35.79 22.66
CA ASP A 222 -8.67 37.08 22.29
C ASP A 222 -8.04 36.97 20.88
N LYS A 223 -8.42 37.87 19.99
CA LYS A 223 -7.79 37.98 18.67
C LYS A 223 -6.69 39.02 18.68
N ILE A 224 -5.44 38.60 18.52
CA ILE A 224 -4.30 39.51 18.46
C ILE A 224 -4.32 40.28 17.14
N VAL A 225 -4.43 41.61 17.22
CA VAL A 225 -4.49 42.48 16.03
C VAL A 225 -3.22 43.31 15.85
N GLN A 226 -2.43 43.48 16.89
CA GLN A 226 -1.18 44.26 16.85
C GLN A 226 -0.23 43.82 17.97
N VAL A 227 1.08 43.75 17.67
CA VAL A 227 2.16 43.53 18.63
C VAL A 227 3.18 44.67 18.44
N GLY A 228 3.38 45.47 19.47
CA GLY A 228 4.15 46.72 19.37
C GLY A 228 3.56 47.63 18.29
N ASN A 229 4.38 47.94 17.28
CA ASN A 229 3.95 48.76 16.14
C ASN A 229 3.55 47.93 14.90
N HIS A 230 3.57 46.59 14.98
CA HIS A 230 3.32 45.70 13.85
C HIS A 230 1.89 45.16 13.89
N LYS A 231 1.15 45.35 12.80
CA LYS A 231 -0.17 44.72 12.61
C LYS A 231 0.01 43.23 12.34
N ILE A 232 -0.78 42.40 13.01
CA ILE A 232 -0.76 40.95 12.97
C ILE A 232 -1.87 40.46 12.04
N LYS A 233 -1.52 39.53 11.12
CA LYS A 233 -2.45 38.85 10.24
C LYS A 233 -2.45 37.34 10.46
N SER A 234 -1.32 36.79 10.94
CA SER A 234 -1.13 35.37 11.17
C SER A 234 -0.37 35.12 12.47
N PHE A 235 -0.37 33.88 12.95
CA PHE A 235 0.42 33.47 14.12
C PHE A 235 1.94 33.65 13.89
N ASP A 236 2.41 33.41 12.68
CA ASP A 236 3.83 33.56 12.31
C ASP A 236 4.31 35.03 12.45
N ASP A 237 3.43 35.99 12.19
CA ASP A 237 3.73 37.39 12.41
C ASP A 237 3.97 37.66 13.90
N ILE A 238 3.16 37.06 14.79
CA ILE A 238 3.30 37.22 16.26
C ILE A 238 4.67 36.71 16.68
N LYS A 239 5.02 35.48 16.28
CA LYS A 239 6.29 34.82 16.61
C LYS A 239 7.49 35.66 16.13
N SER A 240 7.48 36.11 14.88
CA SER A 240 8.56 36.88 14.30
C SER A 240 8.78 38.21 15.01
N VAL A 241 7.70 38.93 15.42
CA VAL A 241 7.80 40.21 16.11
C VAL A 241 8.27 40.03 17.56
N LEU A 242 7.81 38.98 18.25
CA LEU A 242 8.25 38.69 19.62
C LEU A 242 9.71 38.23 19.66
N ASP A 243 10.17 37.40 18.73
CA ASP A 243 11.56 36.96 18.62
C ASP A 243 12.54 38.13 18.39
N GLN A 244 12.12 39.16 17.67
CA GLN A 244 12.92 40.36 17.44
C GLN A 244 13.01 41.28 18.70
N ASN A 245 12.05 41.15 19.62
CA ASN A 245 11.93 42.05 20.79
C ASN A 245 12.21 41.32 22.13
N LYS A 246 13.19 40.41 22.16
CA LYS A 246 13.48 39.49 23.29
C LYS A 246 13.72 40.08 24.68
N THR A 247 13.79 41.39 24.86
CA THR A 247 14.17 42.02 26.14
C THR A 247 13.31 43.21 26.55
N ALA A 248 12.25 43.56 25.84
CA ALA A 248 11.47 44.77 26.09
C ALA A 248 10.00 44.48 26.43
N LYS A 249 9.40 45.33 27.23
CA LYS A 249 7.94 45.37 27.39
C LYS A 249 7.30 45.57 26.02
N THR A 250 6.49 44.60 25.59
CA THR A 250 5.83 44.67 24.31
C THR A 250 4.33 44.85 24.52
N SER A 251 3.74 45.87 23.90
CA SER A 251 2.28 46.08 23.96
C SER A 251 1.61 45.16 22.93
N ILE A 252 0.60 44.41 23.39
CA ILE A 252 -0.24 43.58 22.54
C ILE A 252 -1.65 44.17 22.53
N LYS A 253 -2.17 44.48 21.33
CA LYS A 253 -3.57 44.85 21.19
C LYS A 253 -4.36 43.62 20.76
N VAL A 254 -5.42 43.34 21.50
CA VAL A 254 -6.36 42.26 21.24
C VAL A 254 -7.76 42.80 21.02
N GLU A 255 -8.51 42.15 20.19
CA GLU A 255 -9.94 42.32 20.04
C GLU A 255 -10.64 41.28 20.90
N ARG A 256 -11.39 41.73 21.91
CA ARG A 256 -12.18 40.93 22.86
C ARG A 256 -13.58 41.48 22.89
N ASP A 257 -14.59 40.67 22.57
CA ASP A 257 -16.02 41.10 22.56
C ASP A 257 -16.27 42.36 21.70
N GLY A 258 -15.59 42.47 20.55
CA GLY A 258 -15.69 43.59 19.64
C GLY A 258 -15.03 44.90 20.15
N LYS A 259 -14.28 44.85 21.27
CA LYS A 259 -13.54 45.99 21.81
C LYS A 259 -12.05 45.75 21.80
N THR A 260 -11.28 46.74 21.40
CA THR A 260 -9.82 46.65 21.43
C THR A 260 -9.31 46.88 22.86
N LYS A 261 -8.53 45.97 23.39
CA LYS A 261 -7.81 46.05 24.66
C LYS A 261 -6.32 46.00 24.42
N THR A 262 -5.55 46.69 25.28
CA THR A 262 -4.08 46.68 25.21
C THR A 262 -3.56 45.98 26.46
N CYS A 263 -2.75 44.94 26.27
CA CYS A 263 -2.06 44.17 27.29
C CYS A 263 -0.54 44.40 27.15
N LEU A 264 0.18 44.38 28.28
CA LEU A 264 1.63 44.57 28.31
C LEU A 264 2.32 43.26 28.66
N LEU A 265 3.11 42.74 27.73
CA LEU A 265 3.86 41.51 27.88
C LEU A 265 5.31 41.81 28.29
N TYR A 266 5.84 41.05 29.26
CA TYR A 266 7.11 41.38 29.92
C TYR A 266 8.29 40.48 29.56
N THR A 267 8.13 39.40 28.79
CA THR A 267 9.21 38.48 28.44
C THR A 267 9.15 37.92 27.01
N SER A 268 10.27 37.37 26.55
CA SER A 268 10.44 36.81 25.20
C SER A 268 9.81 35.43 24.97
N ASP A 269 9.56 34.66 26.02
CA ASP A 269 9.10 33.26 25.89
C ASP A 269 7.59 33.14 25.80
N ALA A 270 6.91 34.29 25.80
CA ALA A 270 5.46 34.36 25.79
C ALA A 270 4.78 33.88 24.50
N ALA A 271 5.51 33.72 23.40
CA ALA A 271 4.95 33.17 22.15
C ALA A 271 4.64 31.69 22.27
N ASP A 272 5.44 30.94 23.04
CA ASP A 272 5.24 29.52 23.28
C ASP A 272 4.16 29.23 24.33
N ASP A 273 3.85 30.26 25.14
CA ASP A 273 2.82 30.21 26.20
C ASP A 273 1.41 30.54 25.69
N MET A 274 1.29 30.98 24.43
CA MET A 274 0.02 31.30 23.75
C MET A 274 -0.19 30.32 22.59
N GLN A 275 -0.99 29.29 22.80
CA GLN A 275 -1.45 28.38 21.76
C GLN A 275 -2.95 28.43 21.55
#